data_d419d9c5dec4ccf2d7e50e8bf9c0306a
#
_entry.id   d419d9c5dec4ccf2d7e50e8bf9c0306a
#
_cell.length_a   1.000
_cell.length_b   1.000
_cell.length_c   1.000
_cell.angle_alpha   90.00
_cell.angle_beta   90.00
_cell.angle_gamma   90.00
#
_symmetry.space_group_name_H-M   'P 1'
#
loop_
_entity.id
_entity.type
_entity.pdbx_description
1 polymer ?
#
loop_
_entity_poly.entity_id
_entity_poly.type
_entity_poly.pdbx_seq_one_letter_code
_entity_poly.pdbx_strand_id
1 'polypeptide(L)'
;MRLIVGLLVAVLFVATCRKAIKRVPGVFYAAAIVLVALHLYGTAYGLPVWLWKTVMFLLQKNILAFSLFVIVMFLGVLSDGSWLKRALLPIRGELSIIACILSLGHVIVFGTAYLERMAFARDLLSPFGFLAVAAAVCVVALMVPLFVTSFKIVRSRMAARSWKIVQVFAYPFFLLLFVHLALFVGPSALQGGWDSRFAMATYGFLLLAYVTLRVRKGMRDRKGHREMEGG
;
A
#
# COMPACT_ATOMS: atom_id res chain seq x y z
N MET A 1 -10.86 13.34 -3.58
CA MET A 1 -11.23 12.67 -4.85
C MET A 1 -10.16 11.73 -5.42
N ARG A 2 -8.87 12.07 -5.40
CA ARG A 2 -7.80 11.25 -6.03
C ARG A 2 -7.74 9.79 -5.54
N LEU A 3 -7.92 9.53 -4.23
CA LEU A 3 -7.90 8.18 -3.68
C LEU A 3 -9.03 7.29 -4.22
N ILE A 4 -10.24 7.83 -4.34
CA ILE A 4 -11.39 7.06 -4.88
C ILE A 4 -11.10 6.65 -6.32
N VAL A 5 -10.57 7.58 -7.13
CA VAL A 5 -10.17 7.26 -8.51
C VAL A 5 -9.08 6.19 -8.52
N GLY A 6 -8.07 6.31 -7.66
CA GLY A 6 -7.00 5.31 -7.53
C GLY A 6 -7.53 3.92 -7.14
N LEU A 7 -8.47 3.86 -6.19
CA LEU A 7 -9.13 2.60 -5.81
C LEU A 7 -9.92 2.00 -6.97
N LEU A 8 -10.69 2.82 -7.70
CA LEU A 8 -11.44 2.36 -8.88
C LEU A 8 -10.50 1.82 -9.97
N VAL A 9 -9.41 2.55 -10.27
CA VAL A 9 -8.39 2.11 -11.22
C VAL A 9 -7.74 0.79 -10.76
N ALA A 10 -7.37 0.67 -9.49
CA ALA A 10 -6.78 -0.55 -8.95
C ALA A 10 -7.76 -1.73 -9.00
N VAL A 11 -9.03 -1.52 -8.65
CA VAL A 11 -10.07 -2.57 -8.73
C VAL A 11 -10.28 -2.99 -10.19
N LEU A 12 -10.40 -2.04 -11.12
CA LEU A 12 -10.55 -2.33 -12.55
C LEU A 12 -9.31 -3.10 -13.08
N PHE A 13 -8.11 -2.65 -12.75
CA PHE A 13 -6.86 -3.33 -13.11
C PHE A 13 -6.85 -4.78 -12.62
N VAL A 14 -7.15 -5.00 -11.34
CA VAL A 14 -7.17 -6.34 -10.75
C VAL A 14 -8.28 -7.20 -11.39
N ALA A 15 -9.47 -6.65 -11.60
CA ALA A 15 -10.59 -7.38 -12.19
C ALA A 15 -10.28 -7.86 -13.62
N THR A 16 -9.69 -6.99 -14.43
CA THR A 16 -9.37 -7.28 -15.84
C THR A 16 -8.11 -8.12 -15.99
N CYS A 17 -7.06 -7.83 -15.22
CA CYS A 17 -5.73 -8.43 -15.41
C CYS A 17 -5.46 -9.66 -14.53
N ARG A 18 -6.36 -10.06 -13.60
CA ARG A 18 -6.11 -11.16 -12.64
C ARG A 18 -5.62 -12.47 -13.27
N LYS A 19 -6.18 -12.86 -14.42
CA LYS A 19 -5.78 -14.09 -15.12
C LYS A 19 -4.38 -13.95 -15.72
N ALA A 20 -4.07 -12.80 -16.32
CA ALA A 20 -2.76 -12.48 -16.90
C ALA A 20 -1.70 -12.35 -15.80
N ILE A 21 -1.98 -11.66 -14.69
CA ILE A 21 -1.08 -11.54 -13.52
C ILE A 21 -0.71 -12.94 -12.99
N LYS A 22 -1.69 -13.85 -12.90
CA LYS A 22 -1.43 -15.22 -12.46
C LYS A 22 -0.52 -15.98 -13.42
N ARG A 23 -0.68 -15.78 -14.74
CA ARG A 23 0.03 -16.53 -15.79
C ARG A 23 1.44 -15.99 -16.05
N VAL A 24 1.57 -14.66 -16.12
CA VAL A 24 2.81 -13.99 -16.53
C VAL A 24 3.11 -12.79 -15.59
N PRO A 25 3.36 -13.02 -14.29
CA PRO A 25 3.54 -11.94 -13.31
C PRO A 25 4.74 -11.02 -13.63
N GLY A 26 5.79 -11.57 -14.26
CA GLY A 26 7.01 -10.82 -14.62
C GLY A 26 6.73 -9.63 -15.56
N VAL A 27 5.75 -9.74 -16.45
CA VAL A 27 5.35 -8.62 -17.33
C VAL A 27 4.80 -7.45 -16.51
N PHE A 28 4.01 -7.73 -15.48
CA PHE A 28 3.45 -6.70 -14.62
C PHE A 28 4.49 -6.08 -13.67
N TYR A 29 5.49 -6.86 -13.25
CA TYR A 29 6.64 -6.33 -12.50
C TYR A 29 7.47 -5.39 -13.39
N ALA A 30 7.77 -5.80 -14.64
CA ALA A 30 8.47 -4.97 -15.61
C ALA A 30 7.68 -3.69 -15.92
N ALA A 31 6.37 -3.78 -16.13
CA ALA A 31 5.52 -2.60 -16.33
C ALA A 31 5.54 -1.65 -15.11
N ALA A 32 5.49 -2.17 -13.88
CA ALA A 32 5.63 -1.36 -12.68
C ALA A 32 7.00 -0.68 -12.59
N ILE A 33 8.08 -1.38 -12.94
CA ILE A 33 9.44 -0.80 -12.98
C ILE A 33 9.52 0.31 -14.03
N VAL A 34 8.96 0.11 -15.22
CA VAL A 34 8.91 1.15 -16.28
C VAL A 34 8.13 2.37 -15.79
N LEU A 35 6.98 2.20 -15.10
CA LEU A 35 6.24 3.31 -14.52
C LEU A 35 7.05 4.07 -13.47
N VAL A 36 7.80 3.37 -12.62
CA VAL A 36 8.72 4.00 -11.65
C VAL A 36 9.83 4.74 -12.36
N ALA A 37 10.45 4.16 -13.38
CA ALA A 37 11.49 4.81 -14.17
C ALA A 37 10.97 6.09 -14.86
N LEU A 38 9.76 6.05 -15.42
CA LEU A 38 9.10 7.24 -15.99
C LEU A 38 8.80 8.30 -14.91
N HIS A 39 8.43 7.89 -13.71
CA HIS A 39 8.24 8.81 -12.58
C HIS A 39 9.55 9.51 -12.21
N LEU A 40 10.62 8.75 -12.04
CA LEU A 40 11.94 9.27 -11.68
C LEU A 40 12.49 10.19 -12.79
N TYR A 41 12.45 9.71 -14.05
CA TYR A 41 12.89 10.48 -15.21
C TYR A 41 12.11 11.79 -15.35
N GLY A 42 10.78 11.72 -15.25
CA GLY A 42 9.92 12.89 -15.38
C GLY A 42 10.09 13.91 -14.24
N THR A 43 10.48 13.45 -13.04
CA THR A 43 10.80 14.34 -11.93
C THR A 43 12.13 15.07 -12.16
N ALA A 44 13.11 14.41 -12.78
CA ALA A 44 14.44 14.96 -13.01
C ALA A 44 14.52 15.83 -14.27
N TYR A 45 13.90 15.41 -15.37
CA TYR A 45 14.07 15.99 -16.70
C TYR A 45 12.78 16.54 -17.33
N GLY A 46 11.65 16.29 -16.71
CA GLY A 46 10.33 16.62 -17.26
C GLY A 46 9.82 15.57 -18.25
N LEU A 47 8.52 15.60 -18.48
CA LEU A 47 7.80 14.81 -19.48
C LEU A 47 6.79 15.69 -20.21
N PRO A 48 6.33 15.31 -21.41
CA PRO A 48 5.22 15.99 -22.06
C PRO A 48 4.03 16.14 -21.11
N VAL A 49 3.40 17.31 -21.08
CA VAL A 49 2.40 17.71 -20.06
C VAL A 49 1.26 16.69 -19.91
N TRP A 50 0.78 16.11 -21.00
CA TRP A 50 -0.29 15.11 -20.98
C TRP A 50 0.15 13.81 -20.29
N LEU A 51 1.37 13.35 -20.58
CA LEU A 51 1.94 12.13 -19.98
C LEU A 51 2.26 12.37 -18.51
N TRP A 52 2.87 13.53 -18.19
CA TRP A 52 3.15 13.94 -16.82
C TRP A 52 1.90 13.97 -15.96
N LYS A 53 0.84 14.64 -16.41
CA LYS A 53 -0.44 14.73 -15.66
C LYS A 53 -1.03 13.34 -15.41
N THR A 54 -1.00 12.43 -16.39
CA THR A 54 -1.57 11.09 -16.27
C THR A 54 -0.75 10.22 -15.31
N VAL A 55 0.57 10.17 -15.51
CA VAL A 55 1.47 9.35 -14.67
C VAL A 55 1.51 9.88 -13.24
N MET A 56 1.65 11.21 -13.07
CA MET A 56 1.74 11.83 -11.77
C MET A 56 0.45 11.75 -10.97
N PHE A 57 -0.71 11.73 -11.60
CA PHE A 57 -1.98 11.60 -10.90
C PHE A 57 -2.01 10.33 -10.03
N LEU A 58 -1.48 9.22 -10.52
CA LEU A 58 -1.51 7.92 -9.86
C LEU A 58 -0.26 7.61 -9.02
N LEU A 59 0.92 8.08 -9.47
CA LEU A 59 2.21 7.67 -8.88
C LEU A 59 2.74 8.66 -7.85
N GLN A 60 2.66 9.96 -8.10
CA GLN A 60 3.29 11.00 -7.28
C GLN A 60 2.97 10.90 -5.78
N LYS A 61 1.70 10.67 -5.44
CA LYS A 61 1.24 10.52 -4.05
C LYS A 61 1.06 9.05 -3.64
N ASN A 62 1.73 8.14 -4.35
CA ASN A 62 1.66 6.69 -4.10
C ASN A 62 0.22 6.11 -4.12
N ILE A 63 -0.71 6.76 -4.83
CA ILE A 63 -2.15 6.45 -4.76
C ILE A 63 -2.43 5.05 -5.31
N LEU A 64 -1.83 4.70 -6.45
CA LEU A 64 -2.05 3.39 -7.07
C LEU A 64 -1.49 2.26 -6.19
N ALA A 65 -0.27 2.41 -5.67
CA ALA A 65 0.33 1.42 -4.78
C ALA A 65 -0.45 1.27 -3.48
N PHE A 66 -0.85 2.39 -2.86
CA PHE A 66 -1.72 2.36 -1.67
C PHE A 66 -3.03 1.64 -1.94
N SER A 67 -3.67 1.89 -3.08
CA SER A 67 -4.92 1.22 -3.48
C SER A 67 -4.74 -0.30 -3.64
N LEU A 68 -3.61 -0.74 -4.17
CA LEU A 68 -3.27 -2.16 -4.26
C LEU A 68 -3.02 -2.76 -2.86
N PHE A 69 -2.33 -2.06 -1.94
CA PHE A 69 -2.19 -2.50 -0.55
C PHE A 69 -3.55 -2.62 0.14
N VAL A 70 -4.48 -1.68 -0.07
CA VAL A 70 -5.85 -1.78 0.43
C VAL A 70 -6.50 -3.08 -0.06
N ILE A 71 -6.46 -3.37 -1.36
CA ILE A 71 -7.04 -4.61 -1.91
C ILE A 71 -6.39 -5.84 -1.24
N VAL A 72 -5.06 -5.90 -1.17
CA VAL A 72 -4.32 -7.02 -0.57
C VAL A 72 -4.71 -7.24 0.90
N MET A 73 -4.84 -6.17 1.68
CA MET A 73 -5.19 -6.25 3.09
C MET A 73 -6.65 -6.65 3.30
N PHE A 74 -7.57 -6.10 2.50
CA PHE A 74 -8.98 -6.45 2.57
C PHE A 74 -9.25 -7.91 2.17
N LEU A 75 -8.46 -8.51 1.29
CA LEU A 75 -8.54 -9.95 1.01
C LEU A 75 -8.33 -10.81 2.28
N GLY A 76 -7.52 -10.35 3.22
CA GLY A 76 -7.26 -11.01 4.50
C GLY A 76 -8.46 -11.04 5.45
N VAL A 77 -9.43 -10.13 5.30
CA VAL A 77 -10.61 -10.00 6.18
C VAL A 77 -11.89 -10.56 5.57
N LEU A 78 -11.89 -10.90 4.27
CA LEU A 78 -13.03 -11.54 3.62
C LEU A 78 -13.25 -12.96 4.17
N SER A 79 -14.51 -13.40 4.15
CA SER A 79 -14.88 -14.79 4.50
C SER A 79 -14.25 -15.78 3.53
N ASP A 80 -13.91 -16.97 4.03
CA ASP A 80 -13.24 -18.01 3.22
C ASP A 80 -14.13 -18.54 2.08
N GLY A 81 -15.46 -18.49 2.25
CA GLY A 81 -16.44 -18.80 1.21
C GLY A 81 -16.65 -17.74 0.13
N SER A 82 -16.08 -16.52 0.30
CA SER A 82 -16.24 -15.44 -0.67
C SER A 82 -15.60 -15.78 -2.02
N TRP A 83 -16.39 -15.62 -3.11
CA TRP A 83 -15.84 -15.82 -4.45
C TRP A 83 -14.71 -14.84 -4.77
N LEU A 84 -14.81 -13.61 -4.28
CA LEU A 84 -13.79 -12.58 -4.47
C LEU A 84 -12.46 -13.01 -3.82
N LYS A 85 -12.50 -13.54 -2.60
CA LYS A 85 -11.31 -14.07 -1.93
C LYS A 85 -10.70 -15.23 -2.73
N ARG A 86 -11.52 -16.21 -3.16
CA ARG A 86 -11.06 -17.34 -3.98
C ARG A 86 -10.44 -16.91 -5.30
N ALA A 87 -11.01 -15.87 -5.93
CA ALA A 87 -10.52 -15.35 -7.20
C ALA A 87 -9.20 -14.59 -7.10
N LEU A 88 -8.95 -13.86 -6.00
CA LEU A 88 -7.81 -12.94 -5.86
C LEU A 88 -6.71 -13.47 -4.93
N LEU A 89 -7.01 -14.39 -4.02
CA LEU A 89 -6.01 -14.97 -3.12
C LEU A 89 -4.80 -15.58 -3.86
N PRO A 90 -4.95 -16.25 -5.04
CA PRO A 90 -3.82 -16.78 -5.78
C PRO A 90 -2.84 -15.75 -6.31
N ILE A 91 -3.27 -14.49 -6.49
CA ILE A 91 -2.43 -13.38 -7.01
C ILE A 91 -2.08 -12.36 -5.94
N ARG A 92 -2.41 -12.61 -4.67
CA ARG A 92 -2.17 -11.68 -3.56
C ARG A 92 -0.69 -11.29 -3.44
N GLY A 93 0.21 -12.26 -3.58
CA GLY A 93 1.66 -12.01 -3.52
C GLY A 93 2.13 -11.11 -4.67
N GLU A 94 1.66 -11.40 -5.88
CA GLU A 94 1.97 -10.62 -7.08
C GLU A 94 1.48 -9.17 -6.95
N LEU A 95 0.27 -8.96 -6.42
CA LEU A 95 -0.25 -7.62 -6.16
C LEU A 95 0.59 -6.87 -5.12
N SER A 96 1.04 -7.56 -4.06
CA SER A 96 1.96 -6.98 -3.08
C SER A 96 3.28 -6.57 -3.70
N ILE A 97 3.86 -7.40 -4.58
CA ILE A 97 5.11 -7.09 -5.28
C ILE A 97 4.95 -5.85 -6.16
N ILE A 98 3.88 -5.80 -6.97
CA ILE A 98 3.58 -4.65 -7.83
C ILE A 98 3.43 -3.38 -6.98
N ALA A 99 2.67 -3.43 -5.88
CA ALA A 99 2.47 -2.30 -4.98
C ALA A 99 3.80 -1.82 -4.37
N CYS A 100 4.66 -2.75 -3.92
CA CYS A 100 5.97 -2.40 -3.38
C CYS A 100 6.87 -1.74 -4.44
N ILE A 101 6.93 -2.29 -5.68
CA ILE A 101 7.71 -1.69 -6.77
C ILE A 101 7.24 -0.26 -7.06
N LEU A 102 5.93 -0.04 -7.19
CA LEU A 102 5.37 1.29 -7.42
C LEU A 102 5.70 2.25 -6.27
N SER A 103 5.69 1.76 -5.02
CA SER A 103 6.04 2.56 -3.84
C SER A 103 7.49 3.00 -3.82
N LEU A 104 8.42 2.24 -4.42
CA LEU A 104 9.84 2.62 -4.49
C LEU A 104 10.05 3.95 -5.20
N GLY A 105 9.30 4.24 -6.28
CA GLY A 105 9.37 5.54 -6.95
C GLY A 105 9.01 6.70 -6.02
N HIS A 106 7.96 6.55 -5.23
CA HIS A 106 7.56 7.53 -4.22
C HIS A 106 8.63 7.67 -3.11
N VAL A 107 9.13 6.54 -2.61
CA VAL A 107 10.17 6.53 -1.56
C VAL A 107 11.44 7.21 -2.03
N ILE A 108 11.91 6.96 -3.26
CA ILE A 108 13.11 7.57 -3.79
C ILE A 108 12.92 9.09 -3.95
N VAL A 109 11.87 9.54 -4.65
CA VAL A 109 11.64 10.97 -4.92
C VAL A 109 11.47 11.78 -3.64
N PHE A 110 10.62 11.32 -2.74
CA PHE A 110 10.36 12.07 -1.51
C PHE A 110 11.39 11.80 -0.42
N GLY A 111 11.97 10.60 -0.37
CA GLY A 111 13.03 10.27 0.56
C GLY A 111 14.27 11.13 0.34
N THR A 112 14.75 11.29 -0.91
CA THR A 112 15.88 12.17 -1.23
C THR A 112 15.57 13.61 -0.87
N ALA A 113 14.40 14.14 -1.27
CA ALA A 113 14.00 15.51 -0.97
C ALA A 113 13.91 15.80 0.54
N TYR A 114 13.45 14.84 1.35
CA TYR A 114 13.41 15.03 2.80
C TYR A 114 14.76 14.82 3.47
N LEU A 115 15.62 13.93 2.96
CA LEU A 115 16.98 13.77 3.45
C LEU A 115 17.79 15.06 3.20
N GLU A 116 17.66 15.66 2.03
CA GLU A 116 18.28 16.96 1.72
C GLU A 116 17.80 18.07 2.67
N ARG A 117 16.49 18.15 2.92
CA ARG A 117 15.93 19.11 3.89
C ARG A 117 16.44 18.86 5.31
N MET A 118 16.56 17.62 5.73
CA MET A 118 17.10 17.28 7.05
C MET A 118 18.58 17.64 7.18
N ALA A 119 19.35 17.51 6.09
CA ALA A 119 20.79 17.82 6.09
C ALA A 119 21.08 19.33 6.03
N PHE A 120 20.32 20.08 5.21
CA PHE A 120 20.67 21.46 4.84
C PHE A 120 19.63 22.51 5.26
N ALA A 121 18.41 22.11 5.66
CA ALA A 121 17.32 23.03 5.94
C ALA A 121 16.41 22.48 7.08
N ARG A 122 17.02 21.98 8.13
CA ARG A 122 16.34 21.32 9.25
C ARG A 122 15.29 22.21 9.92
N ASP A 123 15.57 23.52 10.01
CA ASP A 123 14.68 24.51 10.62
C ASP A 123 13.37 24.72 9.84
N LEU A 124 13.32 24.30 8.57
CA LEU A 124 12.11 24.35 7.75
C LEU A 124 11.19 23.15 7.92
N LEU A 125 11.59 22.13 8.69
CA LEU A 125 10.77 20.97 8.96
C LEU A 125 9.86 21.22 10.16
N SER A 126 8.55 21.18 9.93
CA SER A 126 7.60 21.20 11.04
C SER A 126 7.72 19.91 11.89
N PRO A 127 7.34 19.94 13.19
CA PRO A 127 7.30 18.74 14.02
C PRO A 127 6.49 17.59 13.39
N PHE A 128 5.37 17.91 12.76
CA PHE A 128 4.56 16.94 12.01
C PHE A 128 5.30 16.33 10.82
N GLY A 129 6.08 17.15 10.10
CA GLY A 129 6.92 16.71 8.99
C GLY A 129 8.00 15.73 9.45
N PHE A 130 8.64 16.00 10.58
CA PHE A 130 9.63 15.10 11.16
C PHE A 130 9.03 13.75 11.57
N LEU A 131 7.89 13.76 12.27
CA LEU A 131 7.17 12.54 12.65
C LEU A 131 6.68 11.76 11.44
N ALA A 132 6.26 12.45 10.38
CA ALA A 132 5.84 11.82 9.13
C ALA A 132 6.99 11.10 8.41
N VAL A 133 8.19 11.67 8.44
CA VAL A 133 9.41 11.03 7.90
C VAL A 133 9.80 9.83 8.76
N ALA A 134 9.76 9.95 10.08
CA ALA A 134 10.03 8.83 10.98
C ALA A 134 9.04 7.67 10.74
N ALA A 135 7.75 7.96 10.60
CA ALA A 135 6.74 6.98 10.23
C ALA A 135 7.03 6.34 8.86
N ALA A 136 7.48 7.13 7.86
CA ALA A 136 7.86 6.62 6.55
C ALA A 136 9.02 5.63 6.62
N VAL A 137 10.04 5.93 7.41
CA VAL A 137 11.18 5.01 7.63
C VAL A 137 10.70 3.69 8.22
N CYS A 138 9.82 3.72 9.23
CA CYS A 138 9.22 2.52 9.79
C CYS A 138 8.38 1.73 8.76
N VAL A 139 7.59 2.43 7.93
CA VAL A 139 6.82 1.82 6.83
C VAL A 139 7.76 1.11 5.87
N VAL A 140 8.84 1.75 5.43
CA VAL A 140 9.82 1.15 4.51
C VAL A 140 10.51 -0.05 5.15
N ALA A 141 10.93 0.06 6.42
CA ALA A 141 11.56 -1.04 7.15
C ALA A 141 10.66 -2.28 7.24
N LEU A 142 9.35 -2.10 7.44
CA LEU A 142 8.38 -3.19 7.43
C LEU A 142 8.05 -3.68 6.01
N MET A 143 8.06 -2.79 5.02
CA MET A 143 7.78 -3.14 3.62
C MET A 143 8.82 -4.09 3.05
N VAL A 144 10.12 -3.90 3.36
CA VAL A 144 11.21 -4.71 2.79
C VAL A 144 11.04 -6.20 3.05
N PRO A 145 10.91 -6.70 4.30
CA PRO A 145 10.72 -8.13 4.53
C PRO A 145 9.40 -8.66 3.94
N LEU A 146 8.32 -7.86 3.94
CA LEU A 146 7.05 -8.23 3.31
C LEU A 146 7.20 -8.36 1.80
N PHE A 147 7.92 -7.45 1.15
CA PHE A 147 8.23 -7.48 -0.28
C PHE A 147 9.03 -8.73 -0.66
N VAL A 148 10.14 -8.96 0.03
CA VAL A 148 11.03 -10.10 -0.24
C VAL A 148 10.29 -11.43 -0.06
N THR A 149 9.51 -11.59 1.01
CA THR A 149 8.78 -12.83 1.29
C THR A 149 7.50 -13.01 0.46
N SER A 150 7.11 -12.01 -0.34
CA SER A 150 6.02 -12.11 -1.32
C SER A 150 6.43 -12.88 -2.57
N PHE A 151 7.73 -12.94 -2.91
CA PHE A 151 8.22 -13.72 -4.03
C PHE A 151 8.08 -15.23 -3.78
N LYS A 152 7.55 -15.96 -4.75
CA LYS A 152 7.33 -17.41 -4.65
C LYS A 152 8.62 -18.18 -4.38
N ILE A 153 9.73 -17.77 -5.01
CA ILE A 153 11.04 -18.39 -4.84
C ILE A 153 11.57 -18.26 -3.41
N VAL A 154 11.33 -17.12 -2.74
CA VAL A 154 11.72 -16.91 -1.35
C VAL A 154 10.80 -17.69 -0.43
N ARG A 155 9.49 -17.55 -0.64
CA ARG A 155 8.47 -18.25 0.16
C ARG A 155 8.64 -19.77 0.14
N SER A 156 8.98 -20.37 -1.02
CA SER A 156 9.17 -21.83 -1.14
C SER A 156 10.38 -22.35 -0.36
N ARG A 157 11.36 -21.48 -0.04
CA ARG A 157 12.54 -21.83 0.74
C ARG A 157 12.39 -21.57 2.25
N MET A 158 11.28 -20.95 2.64
CA MET A 158 11.02 -20.63 4.06
C MET A 158 10.14 -21.69 4.72
N ALA A 159 10.41 -21.98 6.00
CA ALA A 159 9.48 -22.74 6.82
C ALA A 159 8.14 -21.98 6.93
N ALA A 160 7.02 -22.71 6.85
CA ALA A 160 5.68 -22.10 6.88
C ALA A 160 5.43 -21.24 8.13
N ARG A 161 5.99 -21.63 9.28
CA ARG A 161 5.93 -20.87 10.54
C ARG A 161 6.66 -19.53 10.42
N SER A 162 7.90 -19.53 9.93
CA SER A 162 8.70 -18.31 9.75
C SER A 162 8.04 -17.35 8.76
N TRP A 163 7.53 -17.86 7.64
CA TRP A 163 6.79 -17.05 6.70
C TRP A 163 5.54 -16.39 7.31
N LYS A 164 4.77 -17.14 8.11
CA LYS A 164 3.59 -16.60 8.81
C LYS A 164 3.97 -15.48 9.78
N ILE A 165 5.09 -15.61 10.51
CA ILE A 165 5.58 -14.57 11.43
C ILE A 165 5.87 -13.28 10.67
N VAL A 166 6.58 -13.36 9.53
CA VAL A 166 6.85 -12.17 8.70
C VAL A 166 5.55 -11.55 8.18
N GLN A 167 4.58 -12.37 7.77
CA GLN A 167 3.29 -11.85 7.28
C GLN A 167 2.46 -11.12 8.34
N VAL A 168 2.71 -11.34 9.64
CA VAL A 168 2.08 -10.57 10.73
C VAL A 168 2.48 -9.09 10.67
N PHE A 169 3.68 -8.77 10.19
CA PHE A 169 4.14 -7.39 10.00
C PHE A 169 3.30 -6.58 8.99
N ALA A 170 2.48 -7.23 8.17
CA ALA A 170 1.54 -6.55 7.30
C ALA A 170 0.51 -5.70 8.08
N TYR A 171 0.17 -6.05 9.33
CA TYR A 171 -0.77 -5.27 10.15
C TYR A 171 -0.17 -3.94 10.61
N PRO A 172 0.98 -3.91 11.33
CA PRO A 172 1.60 -2.65 11.68
C PRO A 172 2.04 -1.85 10.45
N PHE A 173 2.51 -2.48 9.37
CA PHE A 173 2.77 -1.82 8.10
C PHE A 173 1.55 -1.04 7.59
N PHE A 174 0.40 -1.70 7.53
CA PHE A 174 -0.83 -1.08 7.02
C PHE A 174 -1.33 0.05 7.93
N LEU A 175 -1.27 -0.13 9.25
CA LEU A 175 -1.62 0.93 10.21
C LEU A 175 -0.69 2.14 10.08
N LEU A 176 0.62 1.93 9.99
CA LEU A 176 1.60 2.99 9.83
C LEU A 176 1.45 3.77 8.52
N LEU A 177 0.96 3.14 7.43
CA LEU A 177 0.60 3.86 6.22
C LEU A 177 -0.45 4.95 6.48
N PHE A 178 -1.50 4.65 7.29
CA PHE A 178 -2.50 5.64 7.64
C PHE A 178 -1.94 6.71 8.58
N VAL A 179 -1.08 6.35 9.53
CA VAL A 179 -0.40 7.31 10.41
C VAL A 179 0.47 8.25 9.58
N HIS A 180 1.28 7.72 8.68
CA HIS A 180 2.12 8.51 7.77
C HIS A 180 1.27 9.48 6.93
N LEU A 181 0.18 9.01 6.34
CA LEU A 181 -0.76 9.84 5.58
C LEU A 181 -1.39 10.92 6.44
N ALA A 182 -1.82 10.58 7.67
CA ALA A 182 -2.44 11.52 8.59
C ALA A 182 -1.47 12.63 8.99
N LEU A 183 -0.20 12.32 9.21
CA LEU A 183 0.83 13.30 9.57
C LEU A 183 1.12 14.28 8.42
N PHE A 184 1.04 13.83 7.14
CA PHE A 184 1.24 14.72 6.00
C PHE A 184 -0.02 15.52 5.60
N VAL A 185 -1.20 14.90 5.65
CA VAL A 185 -2.44 15.51 5.17
C VAL A 185 -3.18 16.25 6.29
N GLY A 186 -3.01 15.81 7.54
CA GLY A 186 -3.70 16.34 8.71
C GLY A 186 -3.53 17.83 8.93
N PRO A 187 -2.31 18.39 8.91
CA PRO A 187 -2.10 19.83 9.09
C PRO A 187 -2.89 20.69 8.09
N SER A 188 -2.89 20.33 6.82
CA SER A 188 -3.68 21.02 5.79
C SER A 188 -5.20 20.84 5.99
N ALA A 189 -5.64 19.69 6.47
CA ALA A 189 -7.05 19.44 6.77
C ALA A 189 -7.54 20.30 7.96
N LEU A 190 -6.70 20.46 8.99
CA LEU A 190 -6.99 21.31 10.15
C LEU A 190 -7.06 22.78 9.78
N GLN A 191 -6.22 23.24 8.82
CA GLN A 191 -6.21 24.60 8.29
C GLN A 191 -7.37 24.89 7.31
N GLY A 192 -8.30 23.98 7.13
CA GLY A 192 -9.50 24.21 6.32
C GLY A 192 -9.43 23.75 4.87
N GLY A 193 -8.35 23.08 4.44
CA GLY A 193 -8.21 22.55 3.10
C GLY A 193 -9.27 21.49 2.78
N TRP A 194 -10.22 21.80 1.90
CA TRP A 194 -11.33 20.90 1.56
C TRP A 194 -10.86 19.53 1.04
N ASP A 195 -9.93 19.53 0.08
CA ASP A 195 -9.39 18.29 -0.49
C ASP A 195 -8.69 17.43 0.57
N SER A 196 -8.00 18.07 1.54
CA SER A 196 -7.31 17.39 2.63
C SER A 196 -8.30 16.82 3.64
N ARG A 197 -9.37 17.53 3.98
CA ARG A 197 -10.45 17.04 4.84
C ARG A 197 -11.15 15.84 4.22
N PHE A 198 -11.49 15.93 2.93
CA PHE A 198 -12.11 14.82 2.19
C PHE A 198 -11.18 13.61 2.13
N ALA A 199 -9.88 13.82 1.90
CA ALA A 199 -8.89 12.75 1.91
C ALA A 199 -8.81 12.08 3.30
N MET A 200 -8.72 12.86 4.38
CA MET A 200 -8.69 12.34 5.74
C MET A 200 -9.94 11.54 6.09
N ALA A 201 -11.12 12.02 5.71
CA ALA A 201 -12.38 11.29 5.91
C ALA A 201 -12.36 9.94 5.16
N THR A 202 -11.88 9.93 3.90
CA THR A 202 -11.81 8.70 3.09
C THR A 202 -10.80 7.70 3.68
N TYR A 203 -9.62 8.16 4.10
CA TYR A 203 -8.62 7.29 4.76
C TYR A 203 -9.14 6.76 6.10
N GLY A 204 -9.76 7.64 6.91
CA GLY A 204 -10.37 7.24 8.18
C GLY A 204 -11.46 6.18 8.01
N PHE A 205 -12.33 6.35 7.01
CA PHE A 205 -13.37 5.37 6.68
C PHE A 205 -12.76 4.01 6.29
N LEU A 206 -11.74 4.01 5.43
CA LEU A 206 -11.07 2.77 5.02
C LEU A 206 -10.41 2.04 6.20
N LEU A 207 -9.75 2.80 7.08
CA LEU A 207 -9.12 2.22 8.28
C LEU A 207 -10.18 1.63 9.22
N LEU A 208 -11.25 2.36 9.51
CA LEU A 208 -12.35 1.89 10.36
C LEU A 208 -13.02 0.65 9.78
N ALA A 209 -13.30 0.65 8.47
CA ALA A 209 -13.86 -0.50 7.78
C ALA A 209 -12.94 -1.72 7.89
N TYR A 210 -11.64 -1.54 7.66
CA TYR A 210 -10.66 -2.62 7.78
C TYR A 210 -10.59 -3.18 9.20
N VAL A 211 -10.46 -2.32 10.21
CA VAL A 211 -10.37 -2.73 11.63
C VAL A 211 -11.64 -3.47 12.05
N THR A 212 -12.82 -2.94 11.71
CA THR A 212 -14.11 -3.57 12.03
C THR A 212 -14.22 -4.96 11.40
N LEU A 213 -13.90 -5.10 10.13
CA LEU A 213 -13.94 -6.39 9.44
C LEU A 213 -12.91 -7.37 10.01
N ARG A 214 -11.73 -6.88 10.40
CA ARG A 214 -10.67 -7.71 10.99
C ARG A 214 -11.07 -8.25 12.35
N VAL A 215 -11.66 -7.42 13.21
CA VAL A 215 -12.16 -7.80 14.53
C VAL A 215 -13.30 -8.82 14.37
N ARG A 216 -14.27 -8.53 13.49
CA ARG A 216 -15.39 -9.47 13.21
C ARG A 216 -14.88 -10.83 12.73
N LYS A 217 -13.88 -10.85 11.85
CA LYS A 217 -13.27 -12.10 11.39
C LYS A 217 -12.61 -12.85 12.56
N GLY A 218 -11.80 -12.15 13.38
CA GLY A 218 -11.16 -12.78 14.54
C GLY A 218 -12.15 -13.39 15.54
N MET A 219 -13.30 -12.74 15.75
CA MET A 219 -14.35 -13.28 16.61
C MET A 219 -15.00 -14.54 16.02
N ARG A 220 -15.25 -14.56 14.70
CA ARG A 220 -15.81 -15.75 14.02
C ARG A 220 -14.85 -16.93 14.07
N ASP A 221 -13.57 -16.69 13.78
CA ASP A 221 -12.56 -17.75 13.77
C ASP A 221 -12.42 -18.39 15.17
N ARG A 222 -12.51 -17.58 16.25
CA ARG A 222 -12.50 -18.07 17.64
C ARG A 222 -13.74 -18.90 18.01
N LYS A 223 -14.94 -18.51 17.54
CA LYS A 223 -16.16 -19.29 17.78
C LYS A 223 -16.10 -20.66 17.12
N GLY A 224 -15.70 -20.72 15.85
CA GLY A 224 -15.56 -21.99 15.14
C GLY A 224 -14.55 -22.95 15.78
N HIS A 225 -13.43 -22.45 16.35
CA HIS A 225 -12.50 -23.28 17.12
C HIS A 225 -13.13 -23.86 18.39
N ARG A 226 -13.87 -23.07 19.15
CA ARG A 226 -14.53 -23.54 20.38
C ARG A 226 -15.60 -24.60 20.12
N GLU A 227 -16.34 -24.48 19.04
CA GLU A 227 -17.37 -25.45 18.63
C GLU A 227 -16.76 -26.80 18.21
N MET A 228 -15.53 -26.79 17.64
CA MET A 228 -14.80 -28.02 17.28
C MET A 228 -14.11 -28.71 18.47
N GLU A 229 -13.78 -27.96 19.54
CA GLU A 229 -13.13 -28.52 20.75
C GLU A 229 -14.16 -29.00 21.79
N GLY A 230 -15.43 -28.59 21.69
CA GLY A 230 -16.49 -28.91 22.64
C GLY A 230 -17.49 -29.95 22.18
N GLY A 231 -17.34 -30.52 20.98
CA GLY A 231 -18.11 -31.61 20.42
C GLY A 231 -17.25 -32.88 20.23
#